data_fc047952e008460e7d598770c7be5da1
#
_entry.id   fc047952e008460e7d598770c7be5da1
#
_cell.length_a   1.000
_cell.length_b   1.000
_cell.length_c   1.000
_cell.angle_alpha   90.00
_cell.angle_beta   90.00
_cell.angle_gamma   90.00
#
_symmetry.space_group_name_H-M   'P 1'
#
loop_
_entity.id
_entity.type
_entity.pdbx_description
1 polymer ?
#
loop_
_entity_poly.entity_id
_entity_poly.type
_entity_poly.pdbx_seq_one_letter_code
_entity_poly.pdbx_strand_id
1 'polypeptide(L)'
;MVHGGDEWGDRPLSSHVLFRSADLDFARDMVAQKFCRHRLEVTGGGRFLAAQHHAPGRLLSLNYISYGADVTIDPGALETFYLLQIPIRGGATIRHHREEFVSNPGRAALLNADRATVMQWWAGCEQVLVQIRKSALIDFAERMLERRLPGELVFDPKVELGRADLRSFRLLLAAMFHAADATAGPNARDSLTSAFNEERVLEALLFAQPHSLSAFMDRQLAPAPRQVKRAHDFIRQNAARPIALSDIAAASGVGARSLQ
;
A
#
# COMPACT_ATOMS: atom_id res chain seq x y z
N MET A 1 -5.71 -22.13 -13.34
CA MET A 1 -5.16 -20.88 -13.90
C MET A 1 -6.19 -19.79 -13.67
N VAL A 2 -6.02 -18.95 -12.68
CA VAL A 2 -6.90 -17.82 -12.40
C VAL A 2 -6.46 -16.69 -13.33
N HIS A 3 -7.33 -16.28 -14.25
CA HIS A 3 -7.06 -15.15 -15.14
C HIS A 3 -7.11 -13.87 -14.29
N GLY A 4 -5.95 -13.27 -14.05
CA GLY A 4 -5.82 -12.06 -13.24
C GLY A 4 -6.46 -10.78 -13.85
N GLY A 5 -7.08 -10.88 -15.03
CA GLY A 5 -7.71 -9.74 -15.71
C GLY A 5 -9.12 -9.41 -15.21
N ASP A 6 -9.86 -10.39 -14.74
CA ASP A 6 -11.28 -10.18 -14.38
C ASP A 6 -11.49 -9.42 -13.07
N GLU A 7 -10.51 -9.45 -12.17
CA GLU A 7 -10.60 -8.80 -10.86
C GLU A 7 -10.54 -7.25 -10.95
N TRP A 8 -9.89 -6.71 -11.98
CA TRP A 8 -9.61 -5.27 -12.12
C TRP A 8 -10.42 -4.58 -13.23
N GLY A 9 -11.14 -5.35 -14.06
CA GLY A 9 -11.81 -4.89 -15.26
C GLY A 9 -10.86 -4.66 -16.45
N ASP A 10 -11.41 -4.44 -17.63
CA ASP A 10 -10.63 -4.30 -18.88
C ASP A 10 -9.74 -3.06 -18.93
N ARG A 11 -10.14 -1.98 -18.28
CA ARG A 11 -9.37 -0.72 -18.12
C ARG A 11 -9.75 -0.06 -16.80
N PRO A 12 -9.07 -0.41 -15.72
CA PRO A 12 -9.36 0.17 -14.41
C PRO A 12 -9.30 1.69 -14.43
N LEU A 13 -10.17 2.33 -13.66
CA LEU A 13 -10.28 3.79 -13.55
C LEU A 13 -10.58 4.47 -14.89
N SER A 14 -11.41 3.86 -15.73
CA SER A 14 -11.79 4.40 -17.05
C SER A 14 -12.53 5.74 -16.97
N SER A 15 -13.19 6.02 -15.85
CA SER A 15 -13.81 7.31 -15.53
C SER A 15 -12.81 8.39 -15.06
N HIS A 16 -11.55 8.02 -14.83
CA HIS A 16 -10.47 8.88 -14.32
C HIS A 16 -9.28 9.01 -15.29
N VAL A 17 -9.55 9.01 -16.59
CA VAL A 17 -8.51 9.16 -17.61
C VAL A 17 -7.79 10.49 -17.42
N LEU A 18 -6.48 10.44 -17.24
CA LEU A 18 -5.63 11.62 -17.14
C LEU A 18 -5.08 12.01 -18.53
N PHE A 19 -4.51 11.01 -19.25
CA PHE A 19 -4.05 11.20 -20.61
C PHE A 19 -3.92 9.88 -21.37
N ARG A 20 -3.83 10.00 -22.72
CA ARG A 20 -3.35 8.99 -23.65
C ARG A 20 -2.50 9.67 -24.71
N SER A 21 -1.24 9.25 -24.91
CA SER A 21 -0.31 9.92 -25.80
C SER A 21 0.73 8.97 -26.40
N ALA A 22 1.12 9.23 -27.63
CA ALA A 22 2.28 8.59 -28.29
C ALA A 22 3.56 9.43 -28.12
N ASP A 23 3.48 10.60 -27.49
CA ASP A 23 4.62 11.47 -27.21
C ASP A 23 5.27 11.03 -25.89
N LEU A 24 6.54 10.63 -25.96
CA LEU A 24 7.31 10.11 -24.82
C LEU A 24 7.55 11.19 -23.75
N ASP A 25 7.94 12.39 -24.17
CA ASP A 25 8.27 13.48 -23.26
C ASP A 25 7.02 13.97 -22.54
N PHE A 26 5.92 14.15 -23.27
CA PHE A 26 4.64 14.48 -22.69
C PHE A 26 4.19 13.43 -21.65
N ALA A 27 4.27 12.14 -22.02
CA ALA A 27 3.87 11.06 -21.12
C ALA A 27 4.73 11.02 -19.86
N ARG A 28 6.07 11.15 -20.00
CA ARG A 28 7.00 11.24 -18.87
C ARG A 28 6.62 12.38 -17.93
N ASP A 29 6.41 13.57 -18.48
CA ASP A 29 6.13 14.77 -17.69
C ASP A 29 4.77 14.68 -16.96
N MET A 30 3.75 14.11 -17.61
CA MET A 30 2.44 13.88 -16.99
C MET A 30 2.52 12.86 -15.84
N VAL A 31 3.25 11.75 -16.04
CA VAL A 31 3.47 10.75 -14.97
C VAL A 31 4.27 11.37 -13.83
N ALA A 32 5.29 12.17 -14.13
CA ALA A 32 6.12 12.84 -13.12
C ALA A 32 5.31 13.78 -12.20
N GLN A 33 4.25 14.44 -12.71
CA GLN A 33 3.38 15.31 -11.91
C GLN A 33 2.59 14.55 -10.83
N LYS A 34 2.32 13.26 -11.03
CA LYS A 34 1.54 12.43 -10.09
C LYS A 34 2.43 11.60 -9.16
N PHE A 35 3.61 11.22 -9.62
CA PHE A 35 4.54 10.38 -8.86
C PHE A 35 5.79 11.17 -8.45
N CYS A 36 6.82 11.11 -9.26
CA CYS A 36 8.08 11.81 -9.07
C CYS A 36 8.81 11.96 -10.41
N ARG A 37 9.82 12.81 -10.46
CA ARG A 37 10.71 12.88 -11.62
C ARG A 37 11.38 11.53 -11.84
N HIS A 38 11.45 11.11 -13.10
CA HIS A 38 12.05 9.85 -13.52
C HIS A 38 12.59 9.94 -14.95
N ARG A 39 13.53 9.06 -15.26
CA ARG A 39 13.94 8.83 -16.63
C ARG A 39 12.98 7.81 -17.25
N LEU A 40 12.54 8.04 -18.47
CA LEU A 40 11.70 7.13 -19.26
C LEU A 40 12.33 6.98 -20.64
N GLU A 41 12.63 5.74 -21.01
CA GLU A 41 13.27 5.42 -22.30
C GLU A 41 12.53 4.24 -22.95
N VAL A 42 12.27 4.34 -24.26
CA VAL A 42 11.79 3.19 -25.04
C VAL A 42 13.02 2.35 -25.42
N THR A 43 13.03 1.09 -24.99
CA THR A 43 14.21 0.23 -25.12
C THR A 43 14.04 -0.94 -26.09
N GLY A 44 12.83 -1.16 -26.60
CA GLY A 44 12.60 -2.30 -27.48
C GLY A 44 11.20 -2.34 -28.08
N GLY A 45 10.68 -3.56 -28.20
CA GLY A 45 9.49 -3.90 -28.97
C GLY A 45 8.20 -3.18 -28.60
N GLY A 46 7.23 -3.29 -29.50
CA GLY A 46 5.92 -2.65 -29.35
C GLY A 46 5.88 -1.22 -29.88
N ARG A 47 4.67 -0.68 -29.94
CA ARG A 47 4.43 0.72 -30.30
C ARG A 47 4.22 1.52 -29.03
N PHE A 48 5.01 2.55 -28.80
CA PHE A 48 4.81 3.44 -27.67
C PHE A 48 3.44 4.14 -27.77
N LEU A 49 2.60 3.88 -26.81
CA LEU A 49 1.31 4.54 -26.62
C LEU A 49 1.00 4.50 -25.10
N ALA A 50 1.39 5.56 -24.43
CA ALA A 50 1.19 5.69 -23.00
C ALA A 50 -0.25 6.06 -22.68
N ALA A 51 -0.78 5.48 -21.60
CA ALA A 51 -2.03 5.87 -20.99
C ALA A 51 -1.88 5.88 -19.47
N GLN A 52 -2.48 6.89 -18.83
CA GLN A 52 -2.58 6.98 -17.38
C GLN A 52 -3.99 7.37 -16.96
N HIS A 53 -4.53 6.61 -15.99
CA HIS A 53 -5.73 6.98 -15.25
C HIS A 53 -5.32 7.25 -13.80
N HIS A 54 -6.00 8.18 -13.11
CA HIS A 54 -5.60 8.59 -11.77
C HIS A 54 -6.80 8.99 -10.92
N ALA A 55 -7.11 8.23 -9.90
CA ALA A 55 -8.09 8.55 -8.87
C ALA A 55 -7.35 8.94 -7.57
N PRO A 56 -7.34 10.23 -7.21
CA PRO A 56 -6.66 10.67 -5.99
C PRO A 56 -7.48 10.33 -4.76
N GLY A 57 -6.79 9.96 -3.67
CA GLY A 57 -7.34 9.78 -2.35
C GLY A 57 -6.61 10.62 -1.29
N ARG A 58 -7.02 10.46 -0.04
CA ARG A 58 -6.46 11.20 1.09
C ARG A 58 -5.14 10.61 1.59
N LEU A 59 -5.06 9.28 1.73
CA LEU A 59 -3.88 8.57 2.24
C LEU A 59 -3.10 7.90 1.10
N LEU A 60 -3.80 7.50 0.05
CA LEU A 60 -3.25 6.83 -1.12
C LEU A 60 -3.92 7.33 -2.40
N SER A 61 -3.36 7.04 -3.56
CA SER A 61 -4.02 7.22 -4.87
C SER A 61 -4.02 5.90 -5.64
N LEU A 62 -5.07 5.71 -6.44
CA LEU A 62 -5.21 4.58 -7.34
C LEU A 62 -4.84 5.03 -8.75
N ASN A 63 -4.10 4.19 -9.46
CA ASN A 63 -3.64 4.53 -10.79
C ASN A 63 -3.70 3.31 -11.71
N TYR A 64 -3.86 3.55 -13.01
CA TYR A 64 -3.59 2.61 -14.07
C TYR A 64 -2.59 3.24 -15.03
N ILE A 65 -1.57 2.47 -15.43
CA ILE A 65 -0.56 2.92 -16.41
C ILE A 65 -0.27 1.79 -17.39
N SER A 66 -0.12 2.17 -18.66
CA SER A 66 0.46 1.35 -19.72
C SER A 66 1.33 2.20 -20.63
N TYR A 67 2.36 1.60 -21.25
CA TYR A 67 3.23 2.30 -22.22
C TYR A 67 3.17 1.70 -23.64
N GLY A 68 2.67 0.48 -23.77
CA GLY A 68 2.53 -0.22 -25.05
C GLY A 68 3.83 -0.84 -25.59
N ALA A 69 4.97 -0.19 -25.40
CA ALA A 69 6.31 -0.65 -25.80
C ALA A 69 7.13 -1.14 -24.60
N ASP A 70 8.27 -1.78 -24.88
CA ASP A 70 9.30 -2.01 -23.88
C ASP A 70 9.88 -0.67 -23.42
N VAL A 71 9.82 -0.39 -22.13
CA VAL A 71 10.34 0.85 -21.56
C VAL A 71 11.20 0.59 -20.33
N THR A 72 12.23 1.40 -20.17
CA THR A 72 13.00 1.51 -18.92
C THR A 72 12.55 2.76 -18.19
N ILE A 73 12.24 2.60 -16.88
CA ILE A 73 11.78 3.65 -15.99
C ILE A 73 12.76 3.71 -14.81
N ASP A 74 13.41 4.85 -14.62
CA ASP A 74 14.37 5.07 -13.53
C ASP A 74 13.94 6.31 -12.70
N PRO A 75 13.20 6.11 -11.61
CA PRO A 75 12.82 7.18 -10.70
C PRO A 75 13.89 7.47 -9.63
N GLY A 76 14.95 6.64 -9.52
CA GLY A 76 15.79 6.66 -8.34
C GLY A 76 15.04 6.18 -7.09
N ALA A 77 15.17 6.91 -5.98
CA ALA A 77 14.35 6.72 -4.79
C ALA A 77 13.03 7.50 -4.90
N LEU A 78 11.93 6.93 -4.41
CA LEU A 78 10.60 7.55 -4.47
C LEU A 78 10.41 8.63 -3.38
N GLU A 79 11.18 8.54 -2.30
CA GLU A 79 11.30 9.44 -1.14
C GLU A 79 10.02 9.60 -0.30
N THR A 80 8.92 10.03 -0.92
CA THR A 80 7.71 10.48 -0.22
C THR A 80 6.56 9.47 -0.21
N PHE A 81 6.70 8.35 -0.93
CA PHE A 81 5.63 7.34 -1.04
C PHE A 81 6.17 5.93 -1.25
N TYR A 82 5.40 4.94 -0.83
CA TYR A 82 5.53 3.54 -1.25
C TYR A 82 4.69 3.34 -2.50
N LEU A 83 5.14 2.46 -3.40
CA LEU A 83 4.43 2.17 -4.64
C LEU A 83 4.19 0.68 -4.81
N LEU A 84 2.94 0.25 -4.64
CA LEU A 84 2.52 -1.10 -5.02
C LEU A 84 2.16 -1.11 -6.49
N GLN A 85 2.80 -1.99 -7.25
CA GLN A 85 2.62 -2.19 -8.70
C GLN A 85 2.12 -3.60 -8.94
N ILE A 86 0.93 -3.73 -9.50
CA ILE A 86 0.30 -5.01 -9.81
C ILE A 86 0.10 -5.10 -11.32
N PRO A 87 0.93 -5.89 -12.04
CA PRO A 87 0.65 -6.15 -13.43
C PRO A 87 -0.68 -6.88 -13.59
N ILE A 88 -1.54 -6.35 -14.43
CA ILE A 88 -2.80 -7.00 -14.83
C ILE A 88 -2.64 -7.72 -16.18
N ARG A 89 -1.70 -7.25 -17.00
CA ARG A 89 -1.22 -7.90 -18.24
C ARG A 89 0.28 -7.75 -18.37
N GLY A 90 0.92 -8.71 -19.04
CA GLY A 90 2.37 -8.70 -19.28
C GLY A 90 3.17 -8.82 -17.98
N GLY A 91 4.26 -8.07 -17.90
CA GLY A 91 5.14 -8.10 -16.74
C GLY A 91 6.26 -7.07 -16.84
N ALA A 92 7.09 -7.04 -15.80
CA ALA A 92 8.22 -6.14 -15.69
C ALA A 92 9.38 -6.80 -14.94
N THR A 93 10.60 -6.47 -15.30
CA THR A 93 11.78 -6.72 -14.48
C THR A 93 11.97 -5.54 -13.54
N ILE A 94 12.02 -5.79 -12.25
CA ILE A 94 12.16 -4.79 -11.20
C ILE A 94 13.52 -4.98 -10.53
N ARG A 95 14.37 -3.96 -10.57
CA ARG A 95 15.57 -3.87 -9.75
C ARG A 95 15.31 -2.83 -8.66
N HIS A 96 15.16 -3.31 -7.42
CA HIS A 96 14.85 -2.50 -6.25
C HIS A 96 15.92 -2.70 -5.19
N HIS A 97 16.71 -1.65 -4.94
CA HIS A 97 17.89 -1.69 -4.08
C HIS A 97 18.90 -2.77 -4.55
N ARG A 98 19.03 -3.89 -3.82
CA ARG A 98 19.96 -4.99 -4.13
C ARG A 98 19.26 -6.21 -4.72
N GLU A 99 17.97 -6.15 -4.92
CA GLU A 99 17.17 -7.24 -5.43
C GLU A 99 16.72 -6.99 -6.87
N GLU A 100 16.74 -8.06 -7.66
CA GLU A 100 16.14 -8.07 -8.98
C GLU A 100 15.15 -9.24 -9.08
N PHE A 101 13.97 -8.96 -9.58
CA PHE A 101 12.91 -9.94 -9.74
C PHE A 101 11.93 -9.55 -10.87
N VAL A 102 11.16 -10.55 -11.31
CA VAL A 102 10.08 -10.33 -12.28
C VAL A 102 8.76 -10.16 -11.56
N SER A 103 8.05 -9.08 -11.89
CA SER A 103 6.65 -8.90 -11.52
C SER A 103 5.74 -9.31 -12.69
N ASN A 104 4.60 -9.90 -12.35
CA ASN A 104 3.60 -10.40 -13.29
C ASN A 104 2.23 -10.47 -12.57
N PRO A 105 1.12 -10.90 -13.22
CA PRO A 105 -0.19 -10.97 -12.56
C PRO A 105 -0.27 -11.84 -11.31
N GLY A 106 0.71 -12.73 -11.07
CA GLY A 106 0.81 -13.54 -9.85
C GLY A 106 1.72 -12.95 -8.78
N ARG A 107 2.61 -12.02 -9.16
CA ARG A 107 3.60 -11.40 -8.27
C ARG A 107 3.66 -9.91 -8.51
N ALA A 108 3.19 -9.12 -7.58
CA ALA A 108 3.31 -7.67 -7.57
C ALA A 108 4.67 -7.20 -7.02
N ALA A 109 4.97 -5.91 -7.23
CA ALA A 109 6.14 -5.25 -6.65
C ALA A 109 5.69 -4.15 -5.67
N LEU A 110 6.23 -4.16 -4.45
CA LEU A 110 6.06 -3.08 -3.48
C LEU A 110 7.39 -2.32 -3.31
N LEU A 111 7.47 -1.16 -3.93
CA LEU A 111 8.66 -0.33 -3.91
C LEU A 111 8.70 0.52 -2.65
N ASN A 112 9.79 0.40 -1.91
CA ASN A 112 10.03 1.18 -0.69
C ASN A 112 10.47 2.61 -1.04
N ALA A 113 10.02 3.58 -0.26
CA ALA A 113 10.23 5.00 -0.53
C ALA A 113 11.73 5.38 -0.64
N ASP A 114 12.56 4.87 0.26
CA ASP A 114 13.97 5.28 0.41
C ASP A 114 14.95 4.33 -0.28
N ARG A 115 14.50 3.55 -1.26
CA ARG A 115 15.33 2.58 -2.01
C ARG A 115 15.30 2.91 -3.50
N ALA A 116 16.49 3.02 -4.09
CA ALA A 116 16.62 3.24 -5.54
C ALA A 116 16.00 2.08 -6.33
N THR A 117 15.29 2.43 -7.39
CA THR A 117 14.56 1.50 -8.24
C THR A 117 14.86 1.78 -9.71
N VAL A 118 15.00 0.73 -10.49
CA VAL A 118 14.94 0.77 -11.94
C VAL A 118 14.00 -0.34 -12.40
N MET A 119 13.11 -0.04 -13.34
CA MET A 119 12.11 -0.97 -13.83
C MET A 119 12.20 -1.07 -15.34
N GLN A 120 12.08 -2.28 -15.86
CA GLN A 120 11.92 -2.53 -17.28
C GLN A 120 10.54 -3.16 -17.50
N TRP A 121 9.60 -2.39 -18.02
CA TRP A 121 8.27 -2.88 -18.37
C TRP A 121 8.29 -3.42 -19.79
N TRP A 122 7.75 -4.61 -19.98
CA TRP A 122 7.72 -5.28 -21.26
C TRP A 122 6.59 -4.74 -22.15
N ALA A 123 6.75 -4.87 -23.46
CA ALA A 123 5.73 -4.47 -24.41
C ALA A 123 4.37 -5.08 -24.06
N GLY A 124 3.32 -4.26 -24.05
CA GLY A 124 1.97 -4.66 -23.64
C GLY A 124 1.78 -4.84 -22.14
N CYS A 125 2.76 -4.47 -21.31
CA CYS A 125 2.57 -4.45 -19.87
C CYS A 125 1.54 -3.38 -19.46
N GLU A 126 0.53 -3.80 -18.70
CA GLU A 126 -0.48 -2.94 -18.10
C GLU A 126 -0.50 -3.17 -16.59
N GLN A 127 -0.50 -2.11 -15.80
CA GLN A 127 -0.44 -2.21 -14.35
C GLN A 127 -1.48 -1.33 -13.67
N VAL A 128 -2.06 -1.83 -12.58
CA VAL A 128 -2.67 -1.00 -11.56
C VAL A 128 -1.63 -0.67 -10.48
N LEU A 129 -1.65 0.57 -10.02
CA LEU A 129 -0.68 1.05 -9.04
C LEU A 129 -1.39 1.73 -7.87
N VAL A 130 -0.91 1.45 -6.67
CA VAL A 130 -1.33 2.14 -5.46
C VAL A 130 -0.15 2.93 -4.92
N GLN A 131 -0.26 4.24 -5.01
CA GLN A 131 0.72 5.15 -4.43
C GLN A 131 0.28 5.49 -3.01
N ILE A 132 1.06 5.09 -2.02
CA ILE A 132 0.75 5.25 -0.60
C ILE A 132 1.69 6.30 -0.03
N ARG A 133 1.16 7.42 0.48
CA ARG A 133 1.98 8.44 1.12
C ARG A 133 2.75 7.86 2.31
N LYS A 134 4.07 8.05 2.32
CA LYS A 134 4.96 7.51 3.37
C LYS A 134 4.53 8.00 4.77
N SER A 135 4.30 9.30 4.91
CA SER A 135 3.83 9.87 6.18
C SER A 135 2.50 9.28 6.62
N ALA A 136 1.54 9.13 5.69
CA ALA A 136 0.23 8.58 6.03
C ALA A 136 0.30 7.13 6.54
N LEU A 137 1.15 6.29 5.94
CA LEU A 137 1.35 4.91 6.38
C LEU A 137 2.04 4.84 7.74
N ILE A 138 3.06 5.68 7.96
CA ILE A 138 3.77 5.76 9.25
C ILE A 138 2.82 6.27 10.33
N ASP A 139 2.11 7.38 10.09
CA ASP A 139 1.17 7.95 11.06
C ASP A 139 0.04 6.95 11.40
N PHE A 140 -0.44 6.20 10.40
CA PHE A 140 -1.43 5.15 10.62
C PHE A 140 -0.88 4.04 11.53
N ALA A 141 0.32 3.53 11.24
CA ALA A 141 0.96 2.49 12.04
C ALA A 141 1.23 2.96 13.49
N GLU A 142 1.70 4.19 13.68
CA GLU A 142 1.94 4.78 15.00
C GLU A 142 0.66 4.98 15.80
N ARG A 143 -0.43 5.44 15.16
CA ARG A 143 -1.75 5.54 15.81
C ARG A 143 -2.28 4.17 16.24
N MET A 144 -2.16 3.16 15.36
CA MET A 144 -2.61 1.80 15.66
C MET A 144 -1.83 1.19 16.84
N LEU A 145 -0.54 1.49 16.95
CA LEU A 145 0.34 1.00 18.01
C LEU A 145 0.32 1.87 19.27
N GLU A 146 -0.31 3.04 19.22
CA GLU A 146 -0.27 4.09 20.26
C GLU A 146 1.16 4.50 20.66
N ARG A 147 2.12 4.37 19.72
CA ARG A 147 3.54 4.69 19.96
C ARG A 147 4.30 4.90 18.65
N ARG A 148 5.47 5.56 18.77
CA ARG A 148 6.40 5.76 17.65
C ARG A 148 6.99 4.44 17.15
N LEU A 149 7.20 4.34 15.83
CA LEU A 149 7.92 3.22 15.25
C LEU A 149 9.40 3.26 15.68
N PRO A 150 10.00 2.11 16.03
CA PRO A 150 11.39 2.05 16.50
C PRO A 150 12.44 2.16 15.37
N GLY A 151 12.00 2.25 14.11
CA GLY A 151 12.90 2.30 12.95
C GLY A 151 12.14 2.47 11.64
N GLU A 152 12.86 2.34 10.54
CA GLU A 152 12.29 2.45 9.19
C GLU A 152 11.34 1.29 8.89
N LEU A 153 10.22 1.60 8.27
CA LEU A 153 9.29 0.62 7.72
C LEU A 153 9.75 0.26 6.31
N VAL A 154 10.33 -0.92 6.17
CA VAL A 154 10.84 -1.45 4.89
C VAL A 154 10.17 -2.77 4.61
N PHE A 155 9.39 -2.84 3.55
CA PHE A 155 8.69 -4.05 3.10
C PHE A 155 9.58 -4.96 2.28
N ASP A 156 9.29 -6.27 2.32
CA ASP A 156 9.73 -7.19 1.27
C ASP A 156 9.13 -6.71 -0.07
N PRO A 157 9.95 -6.43 -1.09
CA PRO A 157 9.46 -5.87 -2.34
C PRO A 157 8.65 -6.86 -3.18
N LYS A 158 8.71 -8.16 -2.91
CA LYS A 158 7.99 -9.20 -3.65
C LYS A 158 6.66 -9.52 -2.98
N VAL A 159 5.56 -9.23 -3.64
CA VAL A 159 4.22 -9.49 -3.13
C VAL A 159 3.60 -10.66 -3.89
N GLU A 160 3.65 -11.85 -3.31
CA GLU A 160 3.08 -13.07 -3.91
C GLU A 160 1.55 -13.05 -3.77
N LEU A 161 0.87 -12.62 -4.82
CA LEU A 161 -0.59 -12.39 -4.81
C LEU A 161 -1.43 -13.66 -4.58
N GLY A 162 -0.85 -14.84 -4.81
CA GLY A 162 -1.51 -16.14 -4.54
C GLY A 162 -1.57 -16.53 -3.06
N ARG A 163 -0.90 -15.83 -2.16
CA ARG A 163 -0.91 -16.11 -0.71
C ARG A 163 -2.31 -15.92 -0.13
N ALA A 164 -2.71 -16.85 0.74
CA ALA A 164 -4.05 -16.85 1.35
C ALA A 164 -4.30 -15.63 2.25
N ASP A 165 -3.28 -15.17 2.97
CA ASP A 165 -3.34 -14.00 3.86
C ASP A 165 -3.46 -12.66 3.09
N LEU A 166 -3.06 -12.61 1.82
CA LEU A 166 -3.27 -11.45 0.94
C LEU A 166 -4.65 -11.41 0.27
N ARG A 167 -5.49 -12.45 0.43
CA ARG A 167 -6.80 -12.51 -0.22
C ARG A 167 -7.70 -11.33 0.15
N SER A 168 -7.81 -11.04 1.44
CA SER A 168 -8.65 -9.93 1.93
C SER A 168 -8.14 -8.58 1.44
N PHE A 169 -6.80 -8.38 1.44
CA PHE A 169 -6.17 -7.19 0.89
C PHE A 169 -6.50 -6.98 -0.58
N ARG A 170 -6.37 -8.03 -1.42
CA ARG A 170 -6.67 -7.98 -2.84
C ARG A 170 -8.14 -7.64 -3.11
N LEU A 171 -9.07 -8.31 -2.43
CA LEU A 171 -10.50 -8.06 -2.58
C LEU A 171 -10.88 -6.63 -2.19
N LEU A 172 -10.32 -6.12 -1.10
CA LEU A 172 -10.53 -4.75 -0.66
C LEU A 172 -10.00 -3.75 -1.69
N LEU A 173 -8.80 -4.01 -2.21
CA LEU A 173 -8.17 -3.15 -3.20
C LEU A 173 -8.97 -3.14 -4.52
N ALA A 174 -9.39 -4.32 -5.02
CA ALA A 174 -10.24 -4.42 -6.20
C ALA A 174 -11.56 -3.67 -6.02
N ALA A 175 -12.20 -3.83 -4.86
CA ALA A 175 -13.43 -3.09 -4.53
C ALA A 175 -13.23 -1.57 -4.55
N MET A 176 -12.06 -1.07 -4.11
CA MET A 176 -11.73 0.36 -4.20
C MET A 176 -11.58 0.85 -5.65
N PHE A 177 -10.93 0.07 -6.52
CA PHE A 177 -10.84 0.39 -7.95
C PHE A 177 -12.22 0.47 -8.59
N HIS A 178 -13.09 -0.52 -8.35
CA HIS A 178 -14.46 -0.52 -8.86
C HIS A 178 -15.30 0.63 -8.30
N ALA A 179 -15.18 0.93 -7.01
CA ALA A 179 -15.89 2.04 -6.40
C ALA A 179 -15.45 3.39 -6.97
N ALA A 180 -14.16 3.56 -7.25
CA ALA A 180 -13.64 4.77 -7.88
C ALA A 180 -14.23 4.96 -9.30
N ASP A 181 -14.31 3.91 -10.10
CA ASP A 181 -14.93 3.97 -11.43
C ASP A 181 -16.44 4.28 -11.36
N ALA A 182 -17.15 3.78 -10.35
CA ALA A 182 -18.60 3.99 -10.19
C ALA A 182 -18.94 5.42 -9.69
N THR A 183 -18.01 6.09 -9.01
CA THR A 183 -18.25 7.38 -8.31
C THR A 183 -17.56 8.56 -8.98
N ALA A 184 -17.55 8.61 -10.32
CA ALA A 184 -16.98 9.74 -11.06
C ALA A 184 -17.71 11.06 -10.74
N GLY A 185 -17.13 11.88 -9.86
CA GLY A 185 -17.67 13.20 -9.51
C GLY A 185 -16.82 13.94 -8.46
N PRO A 186 -16.99 15.28 -8.35
CA PRO A 186 -16.17 16.11 -7.45
C PRO A 186 -16.32 15.78 -5.96
N ASN A 187 -17.39 15.12 -5.54
CA ASN A 187 -17.66 14.76 -4.15
C ASN A 187 -17.16 13.35 -3.74
N ALA A 188 -16.57 12.60 -4.65
CA ALA A 188 -16.08 11.24 -4.38
C ALA A 188 -14.89 11.21 -3.41
N ARG A 189 -14.14 12.32 -3.30
CA ARG A 189 -12.90 12.42 -2.51
C ARG A 189 -13.12 12.50 -1.00
N ASP A 190 -14.27 13.01 -0.56
CA ASP A 190 -14.51 13.41 0.83
C ASP A 190 -15.50 12.50 1.57
N SER A 191 -15.88 11.35 1.00
CA SER A 191 -16.78 10.45 1.72
C SER A 191 -16.04 9.77 2.89
N LEU A 192 -16.66 9.73 4.06
CA LEU A 192 -16.17 8.97 5.22
C LEU A 192 -15.90 7.50 4.86
N THR A 193 -16.67 6.94 3.94
CA THR A 193 -16.49 5.59 3.40
C THR A 193 -15.17 5.44 2.64
N SER A 194 -14.77 6.44 1.84
CA SER A 194 -13.49 6.43 1.13
C SER A 194 -12.32 6.44 2.12
N ALA A 195 -12.33 7.34 3.10
CA ALA A 195 -11.29 7.43 4.11
C ALA A 195 -11.16 6.13 4.93
N PHE A 196 -12.29 5.53 5.31
CA PHE A 196 -12.31 4.24 6.02
C PHE A 196 -11.73 3.11 5.17
N ASN A 197 -12.07 3.03 3.88
CA ASN A 197 -11.52 2.02 2.99
C ASN A 197 -10.01 2.19 2.78
N GLU A 198 -9.51 3.42 2.67
CA GLU A 198 -8.07 3.68 2.57
C GLU A 198 -7.32 3.19 3.81
N GLU A 199 -7.79 3.47 5.03
CA GLU A 199 -7.19 2.98 6.27
C GLU A 199 -7.22 1.45 6.36
N ARG A 200 -8.30 0.81 5.89
CA ARG A 200 -8.39 -0.67 5.81
C ARG A 200 -7.36 -1.27 4.85
N VAL A 201 -7.06 -0.59 3.75
CA VAL A 201 -5.99 -1.03 2.83
C VAL A 201 -4.63 -0.90 3.50
N LEU A 202 -4.35 0.21 4.20
CA LEU A 202 -3.09 0.38 4.93
C LEU A 202 -2.92 -0.69 6.02
N GLU A 203 -3.97 -0.95 6.80
CA GLU A 203 -4.01 -2.00 7.82
C GLU A 203 -3.71 -3.38 7.21
N ALA A 204 -4.45 -3.74 6.18
CA ALA A 204 -4.31 -5.04 5.52
C ALA A 204 -2.91 -5.23 4.90
N LEU A 205 -2.30 -4.16 4.35
CA LEU A 205 -0.95 -4.20 3.84
C LEU A 205 0.08 -4.43 4.96
N LEU A 206 -0.03 -3.71 6.08
CA LEU A 206 0.87 -3.83 7.22
C LEU A 206 0.86 -5.23 7.84
N PHE A 207 -0.30 -5.89 7.85
CA PHE A 207 -0.40 -7.24 8.42
C PHE A 207 -0.05 -8.35 7.43
N ALA A 208 -0.35 -8.17 6.15
CA ALA A 208 -0.20 -9.24 5.18
C ALA A 208 1.18 -9.26 4.50
N GLN A 209 1.82 -8.10 4.29
CA GLN A 209 3.12 -8.03 3.64
C GLN A 209 4.26 -7.95 4.66
N PRO A 210 5.23 -8.90 4.63
CA PRO A 210 6.38 -8.86 5.52
C PRO A 210 7.16 -7.55 5.42
N HIS A 211 7.60 -7.03 6.57
CA HIS A 211 8.39 -5.81 6.64
C HIS A 211 9.33 -5.81 7.86
N SER A 212 10.27 -4.88 7.89
CA SER A 212 11.31 -4.76 8.93
C SER A 212 10.78 -4.74 10.37
N LEU A 213 9.54 -4.32 10.57
CA LEU A 213 8.89 -4.17 11.87
C LEU A 213 7.79 -5.21 12.13
N SER A 214 7.59 -6.23 11.28
CA SER A 214 6.54 -7.25 11.45
C SER A 214 6.59 -7.90 12.84
N ALA A 215 7.73 -8.43 13.25
CA ALA A 215 7.88 -9.07 14.56
C ALA A 215 7.70 -8.10 15.75
N PHE A 216 7.96 -6.81 15.55
CA PHE A 216 7.69 -5.79 16.56
C PHE A 216 6.18 -5.54 16.66
N MET A 217 5.48 -5.36 15.53
CA MET A 217 4.04 -5.14 15.49
C MET A 217 3.28 -6.34 16.05
N ASP A 218 3.65 -7.56 15.68
CA ASP A 218 3.04 -8.78 16.20
C ASP A 218 3.11 -8.86 17.73
N ARG A 219 4.25 -8.49 18.33
CA ARG A 219 4.39 -8.46 19.80
C ARG A 219 3.55 -7.38 20.47
N GLN A 220 3.42 -6.21 19.83
CA GLN A 220 2.64 -5.09 20.39
C GLN A 220 1.13 -5.32 20.29
N LEU A 221 0.68 -5.97 19.23
CA LEU A 221 -0.73 -6.24 18.94
C LEU A 221 -1.18 -7.63 19.43
N ALA A 222 -0.24 -8.43 19.97
CA ALA A 222 -0.59 -9.69 20.60
C ALA A 222 -1.64 -9.46 21.68
N PRO A 223 -2.65 -10.34 21.81
CA PRO A 223 -3.65 -10.20 22.86
C PRO A 223 -2.96 -10.14 24.22
N ALA A 224 -3.12 -9.03 24.93
CA ALA A 224 -2.57 -8.90 26.26
C ALA A 224 -3.06 -10.06 27.14
N PRO A 225 -2.22 -10.65 28.01
CA PRO A 225 -2.66 -11.64 28.97
C PRO A 225 -3.95 -11.19 29.66
N ARG A 226 -4.87 -12.13 29.91
CA ARG A 226 -6.19 -11.81 30.51
C ARG A 226 -6.07 -10.89 31.74
N GLN A 227 -5.02 -11.06 32.53
CA GLN A 227 -4.71 -10.22 33.68
C GLN A 227 -4.43 -8.77 33.27
N VAL A 228 -3.62 -8.53 32.23
CA VAL A 228 -3.31 -7.18 31.73
C VAL A 228 -4.59 -6.52 31.18
N LYS A 229 -5.40 -7.28 30.44
CA LYS A 229 -6.67 -6.76 29.93
C LYS A 229 -7.61 -6.35 31.08
N ARG A 230 -7.75 -7.18 32.11
CA ARG A 230 -8.57 -6.85 33.29
C ARG A 230 -8.03 -5.60 34.02
N ALA A 231 -6.72 -5.48 34.19
CA ALA A 231 -6.08 -4.30 34.76
C ALA A 231 -6.41 -3.03 33.96
N HIS A 232 -6.26 -3.08 32.66
CA HIS A 232 -6.54 -1.97 31.76
C HIS A 232 -8.03 -1.59 31.77
N ASP A 233 -8.93 -2.54 31.68
CA ASP A 233 -10.37 -2.31 31.73
C ASP A 233 -10.78 -1.68 33.08
N PHE A 234 -10.21 -2.15 34.19
CA PHE A 234 -10.44 -1.58 35.53
C PHE A 234 -9.96 -0.12 35.59
N ILE A 235 -8.76 0.19 35.11
CA ILE A 235 -8.22 1.56 35.07
C ILE A 235 -9.15 2.46 34.26
N ARG A 236 -9.55 2.05 33.05
CA ARG A 236 -10.45 2.84 32.18
C ARG A 236 -11.81 3.12 32.83
N GLN A 237 -12.42 2.11 33.46
CA GLN A 237 -13.72 2.26 34.13
C GLN A 237 -13.66 3.17 35.37
N ASN A 238 -12.50 3.33 35.97
CA ASN A 238 -12.31 4.06 37.21
C ASN A 238 -11.41 5.30 37.07
N ALA A 239 -11.13 5.75 35.81
CA ALA A 239 -10.21 6.85 35.54
C ALA A 239 -10.60 8.18 36.19
N ALA A 240 -11.86 8.37 36.57
CA ALA A 240 -12.36 9.60 37.23
C ALA A 240 -12.14 9.65 38.74
N ARG A 241 -11.56 8.60 39.36
CA ARG A 241 -11.32 8.50 40.81
C ARG A 241 -9.89 8.06 41.12
N PRO A 242 -9.34 8.35 42.31
CA PRO A 242 -8.06 7.80 42.74
C PRO A 242 -8.09 6.26 42.73
N ILE A 243 -7.11 5.62 42.11
CA ILE A 243 -6.95 4.19 42.00
C ILE A 243 -5.63 3.81 42.66
N ALA A 244 -5.64 2.86 43.58
CA ALA A 244 -4.43 2.33 44.19
C ALA A 244 -3.90 1.12 43.38
N LEU A 245 -2.60 0.84 43.47
CA LEU A 245 -1.98 -0.32 42.82
C LEU A 245 -2.62 -1.65 43.31
N SER A 246 -3.02 -1.69 44.60
CA SER A 246 -3.75 -2.81 45.19
C SER A 246 -5.09 -3.10 44.51
N ASP A 247 -5.81 -2.05 44.10
CA ASP A 247 -7.09 -2.19 43.41
C ASP A 247 -6.93 -2.79 42.03
N ILE A 248 -5.89 -2.36 41.31
CA ILE A 248 -5.52 -2.89 39.99
C ILE A 248 -5.10 -4.36 40.12
N ALA A 249 -4.29 -4.68 41.15
CA ALA A 249 -3.84 -6.04 41.41
C ALA A 249 -5.03 -6.99 41.69
N ALA A 250 -5.97 -6.55 42.55
CA ALA A 250 -7.18 -7.30 42.87
C ALA A 250 -8.06 -7.51 41.63
N ALA A 251 -8.30 -6.47 40.85
CA ALA A 251 -9.12 -6.54 39.64
C ALA A 251 -8.50 -7.44 38.53
N SER A 252 -7.18 -7.45 38.43
CA SER A 252 -6.44 -8.25 37.43
C SER A 252 -6.21 -9.70 37.89
N GLY A 253 -6.36 -10.00 39.18
CA GLY A 253 -6.11 -11.34 39.75
C GLY A 253 -4.62 -11.69 39.82
N VAL A 254 -3.73 -10.68 39.96
CA VAL A 254 -2.29 -10.86 40.14
C VAL A 254 -1.82 -10.19 41.44
N GLY A 255 -0.68 -10.63 41.98
CA GLY A 255 -0.08 -9.97 43.12
C GLY A 255 0.48 -8.58 42.79
N ALA A 256 0.48 -7.65 43.75
CA ALA A 256 1.02 -6.29 43.54
C ALA A 256 2.47 -6.28 43.08
N ARG A 257 3.29 -7.29 43.40
CA ARG A 257 4.66 -7.46 42.93
C ARG A 257 4.76 -7.81 41.46
N SER A 258 3.72 -8.39 40.86
CA SER A 258 3.69 -8.76 39.43
C SER A 258 3.25 -7.59 38.53
N LEU A 259 2.86 -6.47 39.13
CA LEU A 259 2.47 -5.22 38.44
C LEU A 259 3.55 -4.15 38.50
N GLN A 260 4.64 -4.40 39.22
CA GLN A 260 5.86 -3.60 39.25
C GLN A 260 6.86 -4.09 38.20
#